data_d8fcea5e037f81fd5f0cbb68a7ba794f
#
_entry.id   d8fcea5e037f81fd5f0cbb68a7ba794f
#
_cell.length_a   1.000
_cell.length_b   1.000
_cell.length_c   1.000
_cell.angle_alpha   90.00
_cell.angle_beta   90.00
_cell.angle_gamma   90.00
#
_symmetry.space_group_name_H-M   'P 1'
#
loop_
_entity.id
_entity.type
_entity.pdbx_description
1 polymer ?
#
loop_
_entity_poly.entity_id
_entity_poly.type
_entity_poly.pdbx_seq_one_letter_code
_entity_poly.pdbx_strand_id
1 'polypeptide(L)'
;MQWSKLKKTIESRFAPSIEGKIHLFTTQYGCQCGRAWITYNGEQIANFETLVNLRRIHVHREETNEQGHLLIDEATRMPGELMSRGELNRWDLHKACWEYLNMSVQEALASENHVIQGLAFLDYRTGKRRIALVETKVLHPLPKKLLEIRIFEDEVEREKSLAVGRV
;
A
#
# COMPACT_ATOMS: atom_id res chain seq x y z
N MET A 1 11.45 11.53 -11.49
CA MET A 1 10.59 12.55 -10.82
C MET A 1 10.97 12.60 -9.36
N GLN A 2 11.00 13.80 -8.74
CA GLN A 2 11.25 13.93 -7.32
C GLN A 2 10.08 13.30 -6.51
N TRP A 3 10.40 12.71 -5.36
CA TRP A 3 9.40 12.05 -4.52
C TRP A 3 8.23 12.94 -4.13
N SER A 4 8.50 14.18 -3.73
CA SER A 4 7.46 15.13 -3.33
C SER A 4 6.42 15.37 -4.44
N LYS A 5 6.87 15.48 -5.69
CA LYS A 5 5.99 15.61 -6.85
C LYS A 5 5.24 14.31 -7.13
N LEU A 6 5.92 13.16 -7.07
CA LEU A 6 5.32 11.85 -7.25
C LEU A 6 4.21 11.60 -6.23
N LYS A 7 4.53 11.76 -4.94
CA LYS A 7 3.59 11.67 -3.83
C LYS A 7 2.35 12.55 -4.05
N LYS A 8 2.55 13.85 -4.31
CA LYS A 8 1.45 14.79 -4.53
C LYS A 8 0.54 14.35 -5.67
N THR A 9 1.12 13.85 -6.78
CA THR A 9 0.36 13.38 -7.93
C THR A 9 -0.42 12.10 -7.61
N ILE A 10 0.13 11.18 -6.82
CA ILE A 10 -0.56 9.97 -6.37
C ILE A 10 -1.73 10.35 -5.44
N GLU A 11 -1.44 11.12 -4.39
CA GLU A 11 -2.43 11.47 -3.37
C GLU A 11 -3.57 12.32 -3.96
N SER A 12 -3.32 13.14 -4.99
CA SER A 12 -4.39 13.87 -5.71
C SER A 12 -5.32 12.99 -6.55
N ARG A 13 -4.98 11.71 -6.74
CA ARG A 13 -5.85 10.72 -7.35
C ARG A 13 -6.69 9.94 -6.34
N PHE A 14 -6.48 10.14 -5.06
CA PHE A 14 -7.28 9.47 -4.04
C PHE A 14 -8.74 9.95 -4.08
N ALA A 15 -9.64 9.06 -3.75
CA ALA A 15 -11.04 9.40 -3.70
C ALA A 15 -11.34 10.42 -2.59
N PRO A 16 -12.35 11.28 -2.76
CA PRO A 16 -12.70 12.31 -1.79
C PRO A 16 -12.91 11.76 -0.36
N SER A 17 -13.50 10.58 -0.23
CA SER A 17 -13.75 9.94 1.06
C SER A 17 -12.50 9.66 1.90
N ILE A 18 -11.34 9.47 1.24
CA ILE A 18 -10.06 9.15 1.87
C ILE A 18 -9.03 10.27 1.74
N GLU A 19 -9.39 11.38 1.11
CA GLU A 19 -8.50 12.54 0.97
C GLU A 19 -8.06 13.04 2.35
N GLY A 20 -6.75 13.28 2.52
CA GLY A 20 -6.15 13.70 3.79
C GLY A 20 -6.10 12.63 4.89
N LYS A 21 -6.58 11.40 4.65
CA LYS A 21 -6.55 10.30 5.63
C LYS A 21 -5.45 9.30 5.36
N ILE A 22 -5.10 9.09 4.07
CA ILE A 22 -4.01 8.20 3.66
C ILE A 22 -2.86 9.04 3.15
N HIS A 23 -1.66 8.75 3.66
CA HIS A 23 -0.43 9.44 3.24
C HIS A 23 0.70 8.45 2.97
N LEU A 24 1.48 8.79 1.94
CA LEU A 24 2.70 8.08 1.56
C LEU A 24 3.92 8.86 2.07
N PHE A 25 4.84 8.18 2.71
CA PHE A 25 6.06 8.78 3.24
C PHE A 25 7.30 8.04 2.74
N THR A 26 8.41 8.76 2.69
CA THR A 26 9.73 8.16 2.45
C THR A 26 10.80 8.96 3.16
N THR A 27 11.83 8.26 3.63
CA THR A 27 13.08 8.84 4.10
C THR A 27 14.25 8.10 3.48
N GLN A 28 15.36 8.78 3.32
CA GLN A 28 16.61 8.23 2.82
C GLN A 28 17.69 8.40 3.87
N TYR A 29 18.47 7.36 4.08
CA TYR A 29 19.64 7.37 4.96
C TYR A 29 20.90 7.67 4.14
N GLY A 30 22.01 8.02 4.79
CA GLY A 30 23.26 8.36 4.13
C GLY A 30 23.88 7.22 3.29
N CYS A 31 23.46 5.97 3.51
CA CYS A 31 23.88 4.79 2.75
C CYS A 31 23.08 4.57 1.44
N GLN A 32 22.28 5.53 0.98
CA GLN A 32 21.31 5.42 -0.10
C GLN A 32 20.15 4.42 0.18
N CYS A 33 20.24 3.65 1.24
CA CYS A 33 19.13 2.88 1.79
C CYS A 33 18.08 3.84 2.39
N GLY A 34 16.97 3.31 2.85
CA GLY A 34 15.93 4.14 3.42
C GLY A 34 14.68 3.35 3.74
N ARG A 35 13.66 4.07 4.08
CA ARG A 35 12.36 3.55 4.45
C ARG A 35 11.26 4.33 3.73
N ALA A 36 10.20 3.63 3.36
CA ALA A 36 8.94 4.25 2.98
C ALA A 36 7.80 3.62 3.81
N TRP A 37 6.70 4.33 3.98
CA TRP A 37 5.56 3.80 4.71
C TRP A 37 4.26 4.46 4.28
N ILE A 38 3.16 3.78 4.54
CA ILE A 38 1.80 4.27 4.31
C ILE A 38 1.14 4.45 5.67
N THR A 39 0.44 5.56 5.85
CA THR A 39 -0.38 5.80 7.05
C THR A 39 -1.86 5.95 6.69
N TYR A 40 -2.72 5.59 7.63
CA TYR A 40 -4.13 5.88 7.62
C TYR A 40 -4.52 6.53 8.96
N ASN A 41 -5.11 7.72 8.90
CA ASN A 41 -5.42 8.55 10.08
C ASN A 41 -4.22 8.75 11.03
N GLY A 42 -3.01 8.86 10.45
CA GLY A 42 -1.77 9.03 11.19
C GLY A 42 -1.11 7.73 11.68
N GLU A 43 -1.82 6.60 11.67
CA GLU A 43 -1.27 5.30 12.04
C GLU A 43 -0.59 4.62 10.85
N GLN A 44 0.59 4.03 11.08
CA GLN A 44 1.30 3.30 10.04
C GLN A 44 0.62 1.96 9.77
N ILE A 45 0.27 1.72 8.49
CA ILE A 45 -0.38 0.49 8.03
C ILE A 45 0.51 -0.37 7.13
N ALA A 46 1.56 0.17 6.57
CA ALA A 46 2.53 -0.59 5.75
C ALA A 46 3.92 0.04 5.87
N ASN A 47 4.97 -0.79 5.82
CA ASN A 47 6.37 -0.40 5.95
C ASN A 47 7.24 -1.08 4.88
N PHE A 48 8.05 -0.28 4.19
CA PHE A 48 8.93 -0.67 3.09
C PHE A 48 10.37 -0.32 3.48
N GLU A 49 11.07 -1.22 4.15
CA GLU A 49 12.38 -0.94 4.73
C GLU A 49 13.51 -1.62 3.96
N THR A 50 14.38 -0.81 3.35
CA THR A 50 15.46 -1.31 2.49
C THR A 50 16.46 -2.19 3.24
N LEU A 51 16.85 -1.81 4.47
CA LEU A 51 17.85 -2.58 5.23
C LEU A 51 17.32 -3.97 5.63
N VAL A 52 16.06 -4.06 6.03
CA VAL A 52 15.43 -5.34 6.39
C VAL A 52 15.25 -6.20 5.15
N ASN A 53 14.84 -5.61 4.03
CA ASN A 53 14.72 -6.30 2.75
C ASN A 53 16.08 -6.85 2.29
N LEU A 54 17.14 -6.05 2.35
CA LEU A 54 18.50 -6.51 2.00
C LEU A 54 18.99 -7.63 2.92
N ARG A 55 18.75 -7.54 4.23
CA ARG A 55 19.07 -8.63 5.15
C ARG A 55 18.32 -9.90 4.81
N ARG A 56 17.03 -9.80 4.51
CA ARG A 56 16.20 -10.93 4.09
C ARG A 56 16.75 -11.59 2.82
N ILE A 57 17.16 -10.80 1.83
CA ILE A 57 17.74 -11.30 0.58
C ILE A 57 19.12 -11.94 0.81
N HIS A 58 19.96 -11.37 1.69
CA HIS A 58 21.29 -11.89 1.98
C HIS A 58 21.23 -13.13 2.88
N VAL A 59 20.36 -13.16 3.85
CA VAL A 59 20.12 -14.32 4.73
C VAL A 59 19.64 -15.53 3.93
N HIS A 60 18.95 -15.33 2.83
CA HIS A 60 18.65 -16.40 1.87
C HIS A 60 19.88 -17.15 1.36
N ARG A 61 21.08 -16.59 1.48
CA ARG A 61 22.34 -17.25 1.08
C ARG A 61 23.04 -17.97 2.22
N GLU A 62 22.77 -17.63 3.46
CA GLU A 62 23.61 -18.05 4.61
C GLU A 62 22.87 -18.81 5.71
N GLU A 63 21.52 -18.68 5.82
CA GLU A 63 20.72 -19.31 6.91
C GLU A 63 19.50 -20.03 6.37
N THR A 64 19.71 -21.01 5.54
CA THR A 64 18.67 -22.00 5.23
C THR A 64 18.85 -23.21 6.15
N ASN A 65 17.71 -23.82 6.61
CA ASN A 65 17.76 -25.13 7.25
C ASN A 65 18.23 -26.20 6.26
N GLU A 66 18.48 -27.40 6.73
CA GLU A 66 18.95 -28.54 5.90
C GLU A 66 17.99 -28.85 4.72
N GLN A 67 16.74 -28.35 4.75
CA GLN A 67 15.74 -28.47 3.71
C GLN A 67 15.69 -27.26 2.77
N GLY A 68 16.58 -26.28 2.92
CA GLY A 68 16.62 -25.09 2.08
C GLY A 68 15.56 -24.02 2.40
N HIS A 69 14.83 -24.14 3.53
CA HIS A 69 13.88 -23.15 3.99
C HIS A 69 14.56 -22.08 4.83
N LEU A 70 14.14 -20.84 4.66
CA LEU A 70 14.60 -19.72 5.48
C LEU A 70 14.25 -19.92 6.95
N LEU A 71 15.24 -19.71 7.80
CA LEU A 71 15.07 -19.63 9.25
C LEU A 71 14.51 -18.28 9.73
N ILE A 72 14.09 -17.40 8.83
CA ILE A 72 13.38 -16.18 9.20
C ILE A 72 11.96 -16.56 9.59
N ASP A 73 11.73 -16.50 10.86
CA ASP A 73 10.44 -16.69 11.49
C ASP A 73 9.38 -15.79 10.84
N GLU A 74 8.27 -16.37 10.36
CA GLU A 74 7.09 -15.63 9.88
C GLU A 74 6.49 -14.70 10.96
N ALA A 75 6.89 -14.90 12.22
CA ALA A 75 6.51 -14.10 13.38
C ALA A 75 7.05 -12.64 13.36
N THR A 76 7.76 -12.21 12.31
CA THR A 76 8.29 -10.84 12.22
C THR A 76 7.32 -9.80 11.65
N ARG A 77 6.02 -10.10 11.56
CA ARG A 77 5.02 -9.05 11.39
C ARG A 77 4.85 -8.30 12.69
N MET A 78 5.21 -7.03 12.71
CA MET A 78 4.81 -6.17 13.83
C MET A 78 3.28 -6.12 13.91
N PRO A 79 2.67 -6.06 15.11
CA PRO A 79 1.24 -5.90 15.24
C PRO A 79 0.75 -4.71 14.38
N GLY A 80 -0.21 -4.96 13.47
CA GLY A 80 -0.74 -3.97 12.54
C GLY A 80 -0.01 -3.85 11.19
N GLU A 81 1.12 -4.51 10.96
CA GLU A 81 1.78 -4.53 9.66
C GLU A 81 1.07 -5.49 8.69
N LEU A 82 0.78 -5.00 7.48
CA LEU A 82 0.04 -5.71 6.44
C LEU A 82 0.93 -6.54 5.52
N MET A 83 2.24 -6.39 5.66
CA MET A 83 3.24 -7.09 4.86
C MET A 83 4.25 -7.76 5.78
N SER A 84 4.85 -8.84 5.30
CA SER A 84 6.00 -9.42 5.98
C SER A 84 7.13 -8.42 6.02
N ARG A 85 7.83 -8.33 7.15
CA ARG A 85 8.93 -7.39 7.32
C ARG A 85 10.02 -7.65 6.26
N GLY A 86 10.38 -6.62 5.51
CA GLY A 86 11.34 -6.73 4.39
C GLY A 86 10.81 -7.42 3.14
N GLU A 87 9.51 -7.66 3.00
CA GLU A 87 8.91 -8.20 1.78
C GLU A 87 9.10 -7.25 0.60
N LEU A 88 8.84 -5.98 0.81
CA LEU A 88 9.10 -4.91 -0.14
C LEU A 88 10.01 -3.85 0.48
N ASN A 89 10.77 -3.17 -0.36
CA ASN A 89 11.65 -2.10 0.05
C ASN A 89 11.17 -0.73 -0.43
N ARG A 90 11.87 0.33 -0.02
CA ARG A 90 11.54 1.71 -0.39
C ARG A 90 11.47 1.92 -1.91
N TRP A 91 12.35 1.26 -2.67
CA TRP A 91 12.38 1.41 -4.12
C TRP A 91 11.19 0.74 -4.80
N ASP A 92 10.69 -0.35 -4.23
CA ASP A 92 9.49 -1.04 -4.73
C ASP A 92 8.27 -0.13 -4.64
N LEU A 93 8.10 0.61 -3.52
CA LEU A 93 7.04 1.63 -3.43
C LEU A 93 7.23 2.75 -4.46
N HIS A 94 8.44 3.28 -4.62
CA HIS A 94 8.73 4.32 -5.60
C HIS A 94 8.42 3.88 -7.02
N LYS A 95 8.89 2.67 -7.38
CA LYS A 95 8.68 2.07 -8.70
C LYS A 95 7.19 1.85 -8.95
N ALA A 96 6.49 1.25 -8.01
CA ALA A 96 5.06 1.01 -8.11
C ALA A 96 4.26 2.31 -8.28
N CYS A 97 4.57 3.36 -7.52
CA CYS A 97 3.96 4.66 -7.66
C CYS A 97 4.18 5.27 -9.06
N TRP A 98 5.40 5.13 -9.60
CA TRP A 98 5.72 5.62 -10.94
C TRP A 98 4.98 4.85 -12.03
N GLU A 99 5.00 3.53 -11.97
CA GLU A 99 4.31 2.65 -12.92
C GLU A 99 2.81 2.90 -12.89
N TYR A 100 2.21 2.98 -11.70
CA TYR A 100 0.79 3.28 -11.52
C TYR A 100 0.34 4.58 -12.21
N LEU A 101 1.17 5.65 -12.20
CA LEU A 101 0.82 6.90 -12.87
C LEU A 101 0.72 6.77 -14.39
N ASN A 102 1.40 5.78 -14.97
CA ASN A 102 1.48 5.53 -16.40
C ASN A 102 0.55 4.40 -16.87
N MET A 103 -0.28 3.86 -15.98
CA MET A 103 -1.24 2.79 -16.27
C MET A 103 -2.67 3.33 -16.29
N SER A 104 -3.53 2.67 -17.05
CA SER A 104 -4.97 2.81 -16.89
C SER A 104 -5.43 2.23 -15.53
N VAL A 105 -6.55 2.70 -15.01
CA VAL A 105 -7.14 2.14 -13.78
C VAL A 105 -7.46 0.65 -13.94
N GLN A 106 -7.83 0.20 -15.12
CA GLN A 106 -8.15 -1.21 -15.37
C GLN A 106 -6.92 -2.09 -15.29
N GLU A 107 -5.81 -1.67 -15.90
CA GLU A 107 -4.52 -2.36 -15.79
C GLU A 107 -4.02 -2.38 -14.35
N ALA A 108 -4.15 -1.25 -13.64
CA ALA A 108 -3.72 -1.16 -12.25
C ALA A 108 -4.53 -2.07 -11.31
N LEU A 109 -5.84 -2.19 -11.52
CA LEU A 109 -6.70 -3.11 -10.76
C LEU A 109 -6.36 -4.59 -11.02
N ALA A 110 -5.92 -4.92 -12.22
CA ALA A 110 -5.52 -6.27 -12.63
C ALA A 110 -4.03 -6.55 -12.36
N SER A 111 -3.29 -5.61 -11.79
CA SER A 111 -1.86 -5.76 -11.54
C SER A 111 -1.56 -6.81 -10.48
N GLU A 112 -0.55 -7.63 -10.72
CA GLU A 112 0.02 -8.56 -9.73
C GLU A 112 0.86 -7.82 -8.68
N ASN A 113 1.25 -6.57 -8.95
CA ASN A 113 1.95 -5.73 -7.98
C ASN A 113 0.96 -5.22 -6.93
N HIS A 114 1.09 -5.72 -5.71
CA HIS A 114 0.19 -5.43 -4.59
C HIS A 114 0.10 -3.94 -4.23
N VAL A 115 1.17 -3.17 -4.44
CA VAL A 115 1.16 -1.71 -4.23
C VAL A 115 0.34 -1.02 -5.31
N ILE A 116 0.56 -1.37 -6.59
CA ILE A 116 -0.19 -0.80 -7.72
C ILE A 116 -1.68 -1.10 -7.57
N GLN A 117 -2.03 -2.35 -7.28
CA GLN A 117 -3.41 -2.76 -7.06
C GLN A 117 -4.04 -1.99 -5.88
N GLY A 118 -3.32 -1.84 -4.78
CA GLY A 118 -3.77 -1.06 -3.62
C GLY A 118 -4.02 0.41 -3.96
N LEU A 119 -3.12 1.05 -4.70
CA LEU A 119 -3.29 2.44 -5.17
C LEU A 119 -4.50 2.58 -6.09
N ALA A 120 -4.79 1.57 -6.93
CA ALA A 120 -5.96 1.56 -7.80
C ALA A 120 -7.28 1.51 -7.01
N PHE A 121 -7.33 0.82 -5.87
CA PHE A 121 -8.50 0.84 -4.98
C PHE A 121 -8.73 2.22 -4.34
N LEU A 122 -7.67 2.96 -4.08
CA LEU A 122 -7.76 4.30 -3.52
C LEU A 122 -8.14 5.37 -4.55
N ASP A 123 -7.98 5.10 -5.84
CA ASP A 123 -8.19 6.06 -6.93
C ASP A 123 -9.67 6.43 -7.08
N TYR A 124 -9.97 7.74 -7.20
CA TYR A 124 -11.33 8.23 -7.44
C TYR A 124 -11.94 7.70 -8.74
N ARG A 125 -11.12 7.33 -9.73
CA ARG A 125 -11.56 6.73 -11.01
C ARG A 125 -12.06 5.29 -10.84
N THR A 126 -11.73 4.65 -9.73
CA THR A 126 -12.28 3.33 -9.37
C THR A 126 -13.64 3.53 -8.73
N GLY A 127 -14.70 3.48 -9.54
CA GLY A 127 -16.07 3.70 -9.09
C GLY A 127 -16.56 2.64 -8.10
N LYS A 128 -17.48 3.01 -7.22
CA LYS A 128 -18.06 2.15 -6.16
C LYS A 128 -18.58 0.79 -6.67
N ARG A 129 -19.14 0.74 -7.89
CA ARG A 129 -19.61 -0.52 -8.50
C ARG A 129 -18.46 -1.51 -8.74
N ARG A 130 -17.29 -1.03 -9.18
CA ARG A 130 -16.12 -1.89 -9.39
C ARG A 130 -15.55 -2.38 -8.07
N ILE A 131 -15.47 -1.51 -7.07
CA ILE A 131 -15.03 -1.84 -5.71
C ILE A 131 -15.90 -2.94 -5.12
N ALA A 132 -17.23 -2.84 -5.26
CA ALA A 132 -18.16 -3.84 -4.74
C ALA A 132 -18.05 -5.24 -5.39
N LEU A 133 -17.44 -5.34 -6.57
CA LEU A 133 -17.24 -6.62 -7.28
C LEU A 133 -15.88 -7.27 -6.98
N VAL A 134 -15.02 -6.63 -6.19
CA VAL A 134 -13.70 -7.17 -5.89
C VAL A 134 -13.81 -8.33 -4.90
N GLU A 135 -13.26 -9.47 -5.29
CA GLU A 135 -13.20 -10.64 -4.42
C GLU A 135 -12.04 -10.53 -3.43
N THR A 136 -12.34 -10.20 -2.17
CA THR A 136 -11.35 -9.89 -1.14
C THR A 136 -10.58 -11.09 -0.62
N LYS A 137 -11.09 -12.32 -0.83
CA LYS A 137 -10.48 -13.54 -0.28
C LYS A 137 -9.11 -13.89 -0.87
N VAL A 138 -8.88 -13.51 -2.12
CA VAL A 138 -7.65 -13.79 -2.87
C VAL A 138 -6.65 -12.64 -2.87
N LEU A 139 -7.00 -11.52 -2.24
CA LEU A 139 -6.12 -10.34 -2.21
C LEU A 139 -4.99 -10.50 -1.19
N HIS A 140 -3.81 -10.01 -1.58
CA HIS A 140 -2.73 -9.78 -0.63
C HIS A 140 -3.19 -8.83 0.51
N PRO A 141 -2.70 -8.98 1.75
CA PRO A 141 -3.14 -8.15 2.89
C PRO A 141 -3.08 -6.65 2.64
N LEU A 142 -2.07 -6.14 1.94
CA LEU A 142 -1.93 -4.70 1.67
C LEU A 142 -3.07 -4.15 0.79
N PRO A 143 -3.29 -4.58 -0.46
CA PRO A 143 -4.41 -4.09 -1.26
C PRO A 143 -5.78 -4.39 -0.61
N LYS A 144 -5.93 -5.51 0.08
CA LYS A 144 -7.14 -5.84 0.83
C LYS A 144 -7.47 -4.77 1.87
N LYS A 145 -6.49 -4.39 2.70
CA LYS A 145 -6.69 -3.35 3.72
C LYS A 145 -7.02 -1.98 3.12
N LEU A 146 -6.33 -1.60 2.04
CA LEU A 146 -6.60 -0.34 1.35
C LEU A 146 -8.00 -0.31 0.75
N LEU A 147 -8.48 -1.43 0.24
CA LEU A 147 -9.86 -1.60 -0.23
C LEU A 147 -10.87 -1.48 0.92
N GLU A 148 -10.63 -2.16 2.05
CA GLU A 148 -11.49 -2.08 3.23
C GLU A 148 -11.61 -0.66 3.76
N ILE A 149 -10.50 0.08 3.84
CA ILE A 149 -10.48 1.49 4.22
C ILE A 149 -11.33 2.31 3.26
N ARG A 150 -11.18 2.11 1.95
CA ARG A 150 -11.95 2.82 0.95
C ARG A 150 -13.45 2.57 1.08
N ILE A 151 -13.87 1.32 1.26
CA ILE A 151 -15.27 0.95 1.44
C ILE A 151 -15.84 1.62 2.69
N PHE A 152 -15.14 1.49 3.81
CA PHE A 152 -15.55 2.08 5.08
C PHE A 152 -15.74 3.61 4.98
N GLU A 153 -14.77 4.31 4.40
CA GLU A 153 -14.82 5.76 4.30
C GLU A 153 -15.86 6.26 3.29
N ASP A 154 -16.11 5.50 2.22
CA ASP A 154 -17.21 5.78 1.29
C ASP A 154 -18.59 5.63 1.95
N GLU A 155 -18.76 4.70 2.90
CA GLU A 155 -19.97 4.52 3.68
C GLU A 155 -20.17 5.67 4.67
N VAL A 156 -19.14 6.04 5.41
CA VAL A 156 -19.17 7.17 6.34
C VAL A 156 -19.52 8.48 5.63
N GLU A 157 -18.95 8.74 4.45
CA GLU A 157 -19.26 9.94 3.67
C GLU A 157 -20.72 9.95 3.20
N ARG A 158 -21.24 8.78 2.77
CA ARG A 158 -22.63 8.64 2.37
C ARG A 158 -23.60 8.93 3.52
N GLU A 159 -23.31 8.42 4.71
CA GLU A 159 -24.15 8.65 5.89
C GLU A 159 -24.19 10.13 6.28
N LYS A 160 -23.03 10.80 6.25
CA LYS A 160 -22.96 12.25 6.50
C LYS A 160 -23.78 13.04 5.49
N SER A 161 -23.71 12.69 4.21
CA SER A 161 -24.48 13.37 3.14
C SER A 161 -25.97 13.20 3.31
N LEU A 162 -26.44 12.03 3.75
CA LEU A 162 -27.85 11.75 4.03
C LEU A 162 -28.36 12.51 5.27
N ALA A 163 -27.50 12.70 6.28
CA ALA A 163 -27.86 13.44 7.48
C ALA A 163 -28.05 14.94 7.19
N VAL A 164 -27.21 15.53 6.34
CA VAL A 164 -27.30 16.95 5.93
C VAL A 164 -28.51 17.22 5.04
N GLY A 165 -28.92 16.27 4.20
CA GLY A 165 -30.07 16.45 3.30
C GLY A 165 -31.46 16.29 3.96
N ARG A 166 -31.50 16.03 5.27
CA ARG A 166 -32.76 15.91 6.05
C ARG A 166 -33.10 17.14 6.88
N VAL A 167 -32.37 18.23 6.74
CA VAL A 167 -32.64 19.56 7.30
C VAL A 167 -33.24 20.44 6.19
#